data_80d53cdcd57dde8f7829a752b6bc5504
#
_entry.id   80d53cdcd57dde8f7829a752b6bc5504
#
_cell.length_a   1.000
_cell.length_b   1.000
_cell.length_c   1.000
_cell.angle_alpha   90.00
_cell.angle_beta   90.00
_cell.angle_gamma   90.00
#
_symmetry.space_group_name_H-M   'P 1'
#
loop_
_entity.id
_entity.type
_entity.pdbx_description
1 polymer ?
#
loop_
_entity_poly.entity_id
_entity_poly.type
_entity_poly.pdbx_seq_one_letter_code
_entity_poly.pdbx_strand_id
1 'polypeptide(L)'
;MAIFTVLQISPDAPLLMYLLDTDVLSELRKAGTSRMDPNVRDWAKSVSTSTLYLSAISILELEIGILLLERRDRSQGAVLRAWMEGHVLTTFEGRILAVDTSVALRCATFHVPSPRSDRDTLIAATAMVHGMSVVTRNVSNFEPTGVAFVNPWNS
;
A
#
# COMPACT_ATOMS: atom_id res chain seq x y z
N MET A 1 -28.88 -14.86 -18.64
CA MET A 1 -28.49 -15.67 -17.46
C MET A 1 -27.01 -15.50 -17.23
N ALA A 2 -26.63 -14.80 -16.18
CA ALA A 2 -25.24 -14.74 -15.75
C ALA A 2 -24.93 -16.05 -15.01
N ILE A 3 -24.07 -16.88 -15.59
CA ILE A 3 -23.54 -18.04 -14.89
C ILE A 3 -22.46 -17.49 -13.96
N PHE A 4 -22.80 -17.38 -12.68
CA PHE A 4 -21.79 -17.19 -11.65
C PHE A 4 -21.00 -18.49 -11.53
N THR A 5 -19.86 -18.55 -12.23
CA THR A 5 -18.86 -19.55 -11.91
C THR A 5 -18.29 -19.15 -10.57
N VAL A 6 -18.79 -19.76 -9.52
CA VAL A 6 -18.12 -19.73 -8.22
C VAL A 6 -16.79 -20.45 -8.46
N LEU A 7 -15.72 -19.66 -8.63
CA LEU A 7 -14.39 -20.21 -8.52
C LEU A 7 -14.30 -20.83 -7.14
N GLN A 8 -14.34 -22.17 -7.08
CA GLN A 8 -14.04 -22.89 -5.86
C GLN A 8 -12.59 -22.60 -5.53
N ILE A 9 -12.37 -21.58 -4.67
CA ILE A 9 -11.08 -21.36 -4.08
C ILE A 9 -10.85 -22.60 -3.20
N SER A 10 -9.79 -23.36 -3.52
CA SER A 10 -9.35 -24.46 -2.67
C SER A 10 -9.24 -23.97 -1.23
N PRO A 11 -9.79 -24.66 -0.23
CA PRO A 11 -9.66 -24.26 1.16
C PRO A 11 -8.21 -24.16 1.64
N ASP A 12 -7.28 -24.76 0.91
CA ASP A 12 -5.84 -24.73 1.17
C ASP A 12 -5.09 -23.66 0.37
N ALA A 13 -5.78 -22.88 -0.49
CA ALA A 13 -5.14 -21.78 -1.23
C ALA A 13 -4.78 -20.65 -0.25
N PRO A 14 -3.51 -20.17 -0.23
CA PRO A 14 -3.16 -19.03 0.59
C PRO A 14 -3.96 -17.80 0.17
N LEU A 15 -4.57 -17.10 1.13
CA LEU A 15 -5.25 -15.83 0.89
C LEU A 15 -4.21 -14.84 0.32
N LEU A 16 -4.52 -14.23 -0.84
CA LEU A 16 -3.71 -13.13 -1.36
C LEU A 16 -3.86 -11.94 -0.42
N MET A 17 -2.73 -11.45 0.05
CA MET A 17 -2.62 -10.24 0.87
C MET A 17 -1.77 -9.20 0.16
N TYR A 18 -2.12 -7.93 0.36
CA TYR A 18 -1.53 -6.83 -0.36
C TYR A 18 -0.99 -5.78 0.60
N LEU A 19 0.21 -5.29 0.31
CA LEU A 19 0.80 -4.15 1.00
C LEU A 19 0.67 -2.93 0.08
N LEU A 20 -0.11 -1.95 0.50
CA LEU A 20 -0.38 -0.77 -0.30
C LEU A 20 0.78 0.22 -0.18
N ASP A 21 1.32 0.64 -1.34
CA ASP A 21 2.23 1.77 -1.39
C ASP A 21 1.48 3.09 -1.13
N THR A 22 2.19 4.10 -0.74
CA THR A 22 1.63 5.40 -0.31
C THR A 22 0.81 6.07 -1.43
N ASP A 23 1.22 5.93 -2.69
CA ASP A 23 0.49 6.49 -3.83
C ASP A 23 -0.90 5.87 -4.00
N VAL A 24 -1.04 4.59 -3.68
CA VAL A 24 -2.35 3.90 -3.71
C VAL A 24 -3.28 4.46 -2.63
N LEU A 25 -2.75 4.68 -1.42
CA LEU A 25 -3.53 5.30 -0.34
C LEU A 25 -4.03 6.69 -0.73
N SER A 26 -3.16 7.49 -1.34
CA SER A 26 -3.51 8.83 -1.81
C SER A 26 -4.60 8.78 -2.88
N GLU A 27 -4.58 7.79 -3.76
CA GLU A 27 -5.63 7.58 -4.76
C GLU A 27 -6.94 7.11 -4.11
N LEU A 28 -6.89 6.20 -3.15
CA LEU A 28 -8.07 5.70 -2.43
C LEU A 28 -8.77 6.81 -1.62
N ARG A 29 -8.04 7.85 -1.20
CA ARG A 29 -8.64 9.03 -0.56
C ARG A 29 -9.67 9.73 -1.44
N LYS A 30 -9.56 9.61 -2.76
CA LYS A 30 -10.50 10.18 -3.73
C LYS A 30 -11.76 9.33 -3.92
N ALA A 31 -11.90 8.23 -3.16
CA ALA A 31 -13.06 7.32 -3.29
C ALA A 31 -14.38 8.09 -3.15
N GLY A 32 -15.34 7.75 -4.03
CA GLY A 32 -16.62 8.45 -4.10
C GLY A 32 -16.60 9.75 -4.90
N THR A 33 -15.45 10.15 -5.44
CA THR A 33 -15.34 11.31 -6.33
C THR A 33 -15.03 10.89 -7.77
N SER A 34 -15.33 11.76 -8.74
CA SER A 34 -14.99 11.53 -10.15
C SER A 34 -13.48 11.65 -10.45
N ARG A 35 -12.66 12.11 -9.47
CA ARG A 35 -11.22 12.26 -9.61
C ARG A 35 -10.44 10.98 -9.37
N MET A 36 -11.08 9.96 -8.77
CA MET A 36 -10.45 8.65 -8.59
C MET A 36 -10.27 7.94 -9.92
N ASP A 37 -9.09 7.39 -10.15
CA ASP A 37 -8.81 6.57 -11.33
C ASP A 37 -9.77 5.38 -11.38
N PRO A 38 -10.48 5.15 -12.51
CA PRO A 38 -11.47 4.08 -12.59
C PRO A 38 -10.86 2.68 -12.48
N ASN A 39 -9.63 2.46 -12.95
CA ASN A 39 -8.95 1.18 -12.85
C ASN A 39 -8.59 0.87 -11.39
N VAL A 40 -8.10 1.86 -10.66
CA VAL A 40 -7.80 1.72 -9.22
C VAL A 40 -9.07 1.46 -8.43
N ARG A 41 -10.14 2.18 -8.74
CA ARG A 41 -11.46 1.96 -8.13
C ARG A 41 -11.94 0.53 -8.34
N ASP A 42 -11.88 0.03 -9.56
CA ASP A 42 -12.36 -1.31 -9.91
C ASP A 42 -11.51 -2.39 -9.24
N TRP A 43 -10.18 -2.19 -9.19
CA TRP A 43 -9.30 -3.08 -8.45
C TRP A 43 -9.64 -3.11 -6.95
N ALA A 44 -9.81 -1.95 -6.34
CA ALA A 44 -10.12 -1.86 -4.91
C ALA A 44 -11.45 -2.55 -4.56
N LYS A 45 -12.44 -2.49 -5.44
CA LYS A 45 -13.71 -3.21 -5.28
C LYS A 45 -13.58 -4.71 -5.45
N SER A 46 -12.55 -5.18 -6.15
CA SER A 46 -12.33 -6.61 -6.43
C SER A 46 -11.67 -7.36 -5.28
N VAL A 47 -11.13 -6.66 -4.28
CA VAL A 47 -10.43 -7.24 -3.13
C VAL A 47 -11.14 -6.91 -1.82
N SER A 48 -11.01 -7.78 -0.85
CA SER A 48 -11.53 -7.51 0.50
C SER A 48 -10.60 -6.55 1.24
N THR A 49 -11.16 -5.56 1.92
CA THR A 49 -10.39 -4.60 2.75
C THR A 49 -9.53 -5.33 3.80
N SER A 50 -9.99 -6.45 4.33
CA SER A 50 -9.25 -7.26 5.31
C SER A 50 -7.94 -7.85 4.77
N THR A 51 -7.75 -7.88 3.45
CA THR A 51 -6.51 -8.35 2.80
C THR A 51 -5.50 -7.23 2.54
N LEU A 52 -5.85 -5.99 2.86
CA LEU A 52 -5.03 -4.81 2.62
C LEU A 52 -4.28 -4.41 3.88
N TYR A 53 -2.98 -4.25 3.75
CA TYR A 53 -2.05 -3.90 4.82
C TYR A 53 -1.24 -2.67 4.46
N LEU A 54 -0.70 -2.00 5.46
CA LEU A 54 0.23 -0.88 5.30
C LEU A 54 1.56 -1.17 5.99
N SER A 55 2.63 -0.58 5.48
CA SER A 55 3.90 -0.46 6.19
C SER A 55 3.88 0.79 7.09
N ALA A 56 4.57 0.72 8.22
CA ALA A 56 4.87 1.90 9.03
C ALA A 56 5.57 2.99 8.20
N ILE A 57 6.30 2.61 7.15
CA ILE A 57 6.95 3.56 6.22
C ILE A 57 5.90 4.37 5.45
N SER A 58 4.78 3.79 5.03
CA SER A 58 3.71 4.54 4.39
C SER A 58 3.06 5.54 5.35
N ILE A 59 2.93 5.18 6.62
CA ILE A 59 2.47 6.12 7.66
C ILE A 59 3.47 7.27 7.81
N LEU A 60 4.77 6.98 7.83
CA LEU A 60 5.82 8.01 7.86
C LEU A 60 5.69 8.99 6.67
N GLU A 61 5.54 8.47 5.47
CA GLU A 61 5.43 9.29 4.26
C GLU A 61 4.18 10.16 4.26
N LEU A 62 3.04 9.60 4.66
CA LEU A 62 1.78 10.35 4.80
C LEU A 62 1.92 11.45 5.86
N GLU A 63 2.49 11.14 7.01
CA GLU A 63 2.68 12.10 8.10
C GLU A 63 3.59 13.26 7.71
N ILE A 64 4.69 12.98 7.02
CA ILE A 64 5.57 14.03 6.47
C ILE A 64 4.78 14.95 5.52
N GLY A 65 4.00 14.36 4.61
CA GLY A 65 3.18 15.14 3.67
C GLY A 65 2.15 16.03 4.38
N ILE A 66 1.50 15.50 5.42
CA ILE A 66 0.53 16.25 6.22
C ILE A 66 1.18 17.41 6.98
N LEU A 67 2.32 17.14 7.64
CA LEU A 67 3.06 18.18 8.38
C LEU A 67 3.53 19.32 7.47
N LEU A 68 4.01 19.00 6.28
CA LEU A 68 4.41 20.00 5.29
C LEU A 68 3.21 20.83 4.80
N LEU A 69 2.07 20.16 4.57
CA LEU A 69 0.87 20.87 4.14
C LEU A 69 0.28 21.74 5.25
N GLU A 70 0.28 21.28 6.50
CA GLU A 70 -0.15 22.08 7.65
C GLU A 70 0.64 23.37 7.80
N ARG A 71 1.92 23.36 7.45
CA ARG A 71 2.78 24.58 7.44
C ARG A 71 2.44 25.54 6.32
N ARG A 72 2.03 25.03 5.17
CA ARG A 72 1.76 25.83 3.96
C ARG A 72 0.31 26.30 3.89
N ASP A 73 -0.63 25.46 4.27
CA ASP A 73 -2.08 25.68 4.18
C ASP A 73 -2.77 24.94 5.31
N ARG A 74 -3.13 25.68 6.38
CA ARG A 74 -3.75 25.11 7.58
C ARG A 74 -5.06 24.39 7.32
N SER A 75 -5.90 24.96 6.45
CA SER A 75 -7.22 24.35 6.17
C SER A 75 -7.09 23.03 5.42
N GLN A 76 -6.23 22.96 4.43
CA GLN A 76 -5.97 21.72 3.70
C GLN A 76 -5.24 20.70 4.56
N GLY A 77 -4.29 21.15 5.38
CA GLY A 77 -3.60 20.29 6.34
C GLY A 77 -4.57 19.65 7.34
N ALA A 78 -5.53 20.41 7.85
CA ALA A 78 -6.56 19.89 8.76
C ALA A 78 -7.43 18.81 8.11
N VAL A 79 -7.77 18.95 6.82
CA VAL A 79 -8.53 17.96 6.07
C VAL A 79 -7.75 16.63 5.97
N LEU A 80 -6.47 16.70 5.62
CA LEU A 80 -5.64 15.49 5.53
C LEU A 80 -5.37 14.86 6.90
N ARG A 81 -5.21 15.69 7.93
CA ARG A 81 -5.07 15.20 9.31
C ARG A 81 -6.29 14.41 9.74
N ALA A 82 -7.48 14.94 9.50
CA ALA A 82 -8.74 14.27 9.80
C ALA A 82 -8.88 12.94 9.04
N TRP A 83 -8.46 12.91 7.78
CA TRP A 83 -8.45 11.68 6.99
C TRP A 83 -7.48 10.64 7.56
N MET A 84 -6.27 11.03 7.93
CA MET A 84 -5.28 10.13 8.53
C MET A 84 -5.84 9.50 9.82
N GLU A 85 -6.32 10.33 10.73
CA GLU A 85 -6.76 9.88 12.05
C GLU A 85 -8.10 9.14 12.00
N GLY A 86 -9.05 9.61 11.21
CA GLY A 86 -10.41 9.06 11.16
C GLY A 86 -10.61 7.92 10.20
N HIS A 87 -9.78 7.80 9.16
CA HIS A 87 -9.92 6.75 8.14
C HIS A 87 -8.70 5.83 8.04
N VAL A 88 -7.49 6.35 7.85
CA VAL A 88 -6.33 5.50 7.63
C VAL A 88 -6.01 4.66 8.86
N LEU A 89 -5.76 5.30 10.00
CA LEU A 89 -5.37 4.60 11.22
C LEU A 89 -6.50 3.71 11.76
N THR A 90 -7.74 4.12 11.57
CA THR A 90 -8.91 3.34 12.00
C THR A 90 -9.16 2.13 11.11
N THR A 91 -9.15 2.32 9.78
CA THR A 91 -9.40 1.24 8.82
C THR A 91 -8.33 0.16 8.90
N PHE A 92 -7.06 0.56 9.06
CA PHE A 92 -5.93 -0.36 9.07
C PHE A 92 -5.46 -0.76 10.48
N GLU A 93 -6.25 -0.49 11.49
CA GLU A 93 -5.92 -0.94 12.86
C GLU A 93 -5.64 -2.45 12.88
N GLY A 94 -4.48 -2.83 13.45
CA GLY A 94 -4.01 -4.22 13.45
C GLY A 94 -3.40 -4.69 12.12
N ARG A 95 -3.38 -3.86 11.08
CA ARG A 95 -2.85 -4.18 9.76
C ARG A 95 -1.80 -3.17 9.27
N ILE A 96 -1.15 -2.48 10.19
CA ILE A 96 0.02 -1.62 9.92
C ILE A 96 1.25 -2.38 10.43
N LEU A 97 2.13 -2.75 9.52
CA LEU A 97 3.27 -3.62 9.79
C LEU A 97 4.50 -2.80 10.15
N ALA A 98 5.15 -3.18 11.24
CA ALA A 98 6.35 -2.53 11.73
C ALA A 98 7.58 -2.86 10.86
N VAL A 99 8.57 -1.97 10.89
CA VAL A 99 9.92 -2.26 10.41
C VAL A 99 10.67 -2.92 11.57
N ASP A 100 10.64 -4.22 11.59
CA ASP A 100 11.33 -5.04 12.61
C ASP A 100 12.69 -5.55 12.12
N THR A 101 13.34 -6.40 12.91
CA THR A 101 14.65 -6.95 12.57
C THR A 101 14.61 -7.78 11.29
N SER A 102 13.59 -8.60 11.08
CA SER A 102 13.44 -9.41 9.86
C SER A 102 13.32 -8.55 8.62
N VAL A 103 12.53 -7.48 8.70
CA VAL A 103 12.38 -6.50 7.61
C VAL A 103 13.70 -5.80 7.34
N ALA A 104 14.39 -5.35 8.37
CA ALA A 104 15.69 -4.66 8.23
C ALA A 104 16.75 -5.55 7.55
N LEU A 105 16.84 -6.80 7.96
CA LEU A 105 17.79 -7.76 7.37
C LEU A 105 17.45 -8.04 5.90
N ARG A 106 16.19 -8.21 5.56
CA ARG A 106 15.76 -8.39 4.17
C ARG A 106 16.04 -7.15 3.34
N CYS A 107 15.74 -5.98 3.86
CA CYS A 107 15.97 -4.70 3.19
C CYS A 107 17.45 -4.50 2.84
N ALA A 108 18.35 -4.87 3.75
CA ALA A 108 19.79 -4.76 3.53
C ALA A 108 20.24 -5.46 2.23
N THR A 109 19.63 -6.59 1.90
CA THR A 109 19.99 -7.36 0.68
C THR A 109 19.74 -6.60 -0.62
N PHE A 110 18.81 -5.64 -0.63
CA PHE A 110 18.51 -4.83 -1.82
C PHE A 110 19.53 -3.72 -2.06
N HIS A 111 20.35 -3.38 -1.07
CA HIS A 111 21.35 -2.32 -1.14
C HIS A 111 22.74 -2.80 -1.60
N VAL A 112 22.92 -4.09 -1.81
CA VAL A 112 24.18 -4.67 -2.22
C VAL A 112 24.01 -5.32 -3.59
N PRO A 113 24.85 -4.99 -4.59
CA PRO A 113 26.06 -4.17 -4.51
C PRO A 113 25.83 -2.65 -4.52
N SER A 114 24.64 -2.18 -4.88
CA SER A 114 24.37 -0.75 -5.04
C SER A 114 23.22 -0.27 -4.16
N PRO A 115 23.37 0.85 -3.44
CA PRO A 115 22.28 1.42 -2.66
C PRO A 115 21.07 1.79 -3.52
N ARG A 116 19.87 1.70 -2.94
CA ARG A 116 18.58 2.05 -3.54
C ARG A 116 17.82 2.98 -2.61
N SER A 117 16.61 3.41 -3.02
CA SER A 117 15.70 4.18 -2.15
C SER A 117 15.40 3.39 -0.87
N ASP A 118 15.69 3.98 0.29
CA ASP A 118 15.46 3.34 1.59
C ASP A 118 13.99 3.05 1.84
N ARG A 119 13.10 3.99 1.52
CA ARG A 119 11.67 3.84 1.78
C ARG A 119 11.05 2.74 0.94
N ASP A 120 11.31 2.71 -0.36
CA ASP A 120 10.75 1.71 -1.28
C ASP A 120 11.29 0.31 -0.96
N THR A 121 12.57 0.19 -0.62
CA THR A 121 13.16 -1.10 -0.24
C THR A 121 12.64 -1.59 1.09
N LEU A 122 12.33 -0.72 2.05
CA LEU A 122 11.68 -1.10 3.31
C LEU A 122 10.26 -1.59 3.09
N ILE A 123 9.50 -0.96 2.19
CA ILE A 123 8.18 -1.43 1.80
C ILE A 123 8.27 -2.80 1.12
N ALA A 124 9.18 -2.96 0.16
CA ALA A 124 9.41 -4.24 -0.53
C ALA A 124 9.81 -5.35 0.45
N ALA A 125 10.72 -5.06 1.36
CA ALA A 125 11.16 -6.02 2.38
C ALA A 125 10.02 -6.43 3.31
N THR A 126 9.18 -5.49 3.73
CA THR A 126 8.00 -5.76 4.54
C THR A 126 7.07 -6.73 3.83
N ALA A 127 6.77 -6.48 2.55
CA ALA A 127 5.92 -7.36 1.76
C ALA A 127 6.51 -8.76 1.64
N MET A 128 7.79 -8.88 1.36
CA MET A 128 8.46 -10.19 1.22
C MET A 128 8.48 -10.99 2.51
N VAL A 129 8.77 -10.35 3.64
CA VAL A 129 8.80 -11.01 4.95
C VAL A 129 7.41 -11.57 5.30
N HIS A 130 6.36 -10.86 4.92
CA HIS A 130 4.98 -11.27 5.23
C HIS A 130 4.27 -12.03 4.09
N GLY A 131 4.96 -12.33 2.99
CA GLY A 131 4.38 -13.07 1.87
C GLY A 131 3.29 -12.30 1.12
N MET A 132 3.42 -10.98 1.02
CA MET A 132 2.46 -10.09 0.37
C MET A 132 2.97 -9.58 -0.97
N SER A 133 2.02 -9.17 -1.84
CA SER A 133 2.34 -8.39 -3.05
C SER A 133 2.22 -6.91 -2.75
N VAL A 134 3.17 -6.11 -3.26
CA VAL A 134 3.09 -4.64 -3.19
C VAL A 134 2.11 -4.14 -4.24
N VAL A 135 1.22 -3.23 -3.84
CA VAL A 135 0.33 -2.53 -4.76
C VAL A 135 0.87 -1.12 -4.95
N THR A 136 1.29 -0.80 -6.18
CA THR A 136 2.02 0.43 -6.47
C THR A 136 1.84 0.87 -7.91
N ARG A 137 1.96 2.19 -8.13
CA ARG A 137 2.12 2.76 -9.47
C ARG A 137 3.59 2.78 -9.90
N ASN A 138 4.52 2.86 -8.96
CA ASN A 138 5.96 2.99 -9.19
C ASN A 138 6.64 1.63 -9.38
N VAL A 139 6.21 0.88 -10.37
CA VAL A 139 6.69 -0.49 -10.65
C VAL A 139 8.21 -0.55 -10.79
N SER A 140 8.84 0.45 -11.44
CA SER A 140 10.28 0.50 -11.64
C SER A 140 11.09 0.53 -10.35
N ASN A 141 10.53 1.05 -9.26
CA ASN A 141 11.20 1.10 -7.96
C ASN A 141 11.16 -0.25 -7.22
N PHE A 142 10.18 -1.09 -7.53
CA PHE A 142 9.97 -2.38 -6.87
C PHE A 142 10.47 -3.57 -7.68
N GLU A 143 10.43 -3.49 -9.00
CA GLU A 143 10.85 -4.57 -9.90
C GLU A 143 12.26 -5.09 -9.59
N PRO A 144 13.30 -4.24 -9.36
CA PRO A 144 14.63 -4.73 -9.04
C PRO A 144 14.76 -5.50 -7.73
N THR A 145 13.80 -5.38 -6.82
CA THR A 145 13.81 -6.12 -5.54
C THR A 145 13.35 -7.56 -5.68
N GLY A 146 12.67 -7.90 -6.77
CA GLY A 146 12.07 -9.23 -6.97
C GLY A 146 10.77 -9.44 -6.20
N VAL A 147 10.24 -8.44 -5.49
CA VAL A 147 8.96 -8.55 -4.80
C VAL A 147 7.82 -8.67 -5.82
N ALA A 148 6.82 -9.49 -5.51
CA ALA A 148 5.59 -9.53 -6.30
C ALA A 148 4.85 -8.18 -6.20
N PHE A 149 4.34 -7.67 -7.30
CA PHE A 149 3.64 -6.39 -7.32
C PHE A 149 2.41 -6.40 -8.23
N VAL A 150 1.50 -5.49 -7.95
CA VAL A 150 0.31 -5.19 -8.76
C VAL A 150 0.29 -3.69 -9.03
N ASN A 151 0.09 -3.31 -10.29
CA ASN A 151 -0.17 -1.93 -10.65
C ASN A 151 -1.66 -1.78 -11.02
N PRO A 152 -2.51 -1.27 -10.12
CA PRO A 152 -3.94 -1.20 -10.37
C PRO A 152 -4.33 -0.15 -11.41
N TRP A 153 -3.42 0.77 -11.80
CA TRP A 153 -3.67 1.72 -12.87
C TRP A 153 -3.67 1.07 -14.26
N ASN A 154 -3.02 -0.09 -14.40
CA ASN A 154 -2.87 -0.81 -15.67
C ASN A 154 -3.80 -2.03 -15.80
N SER A 155 -4.84 -2.10 -15.04
CA SER A 155 -5.80 -3.22 -15.09
C SER A 155 -6.94 -3.00 -16.09
#